data_afbb473a6133e37f82723066ad8ab453
#
_entry.id   afbb473a6133e37f82723066ad8ab453
#
_cell.length_a   1.000
_cell.length_b   1.000
_cell.length_c   1.000
_cell.angle_alpha   90.00
_cell.angle_beta   90.00
_cell.angle_gamma   90.00
#
_symmetry.space_group_name_H-M   'P 1'
#
loop_
_entity.id
_entity.type
_entity.pdbx_description
1 polymer ?
#
loop_
_entity_poly.entity_id
_entity_poly.type
_entity_poly.pdbx_seq_one_letter_code
_entity_poly.pdbx_strand_id
1 'polypeptide(L)'
;NLLLTLPTAVGTVVGNLITTKLSKKYEPTKLLKFCGIYSPVASFVLFGICFVEAKMGIRFFEGWNSIFFYVFYFIFGIGIGIQELSKSHFDVEFYDYLEWQTGERIEAIQGIVPGWINSACIYLRDLAVPYMIAWAGYLSSAEGDLVKTMQVQPTYLDTCLKILGFLLFGYTLANVLKAIILKTSYDIEGEKKEQMYRELAEMREERHKENAAL
;
A
#
# COMPACT_ATOMS: atom_id res chain seq x y z
N ASN A 1 10.36 -7.29 16.89
CA ASN A 1 9.06 -7.73 17.40
C ASN A 1 8.26 -8.51 16.36
N LEU A 2 8.66 -9.79 16.15
CA LEU A 2 8.04 -10.69 15.17
C LEU A 2 6.53 -10.86 15.42
N LEU A 3 6.10 -10.91 16.67
CA LEU A 3 4.68 -11.07 17.06
C LEU A 3 3.79 -9.90 16.60
N LEU A 4 4.31 -8.70 16.47
CA LEU A 4 3.57 -7.53 15.99
C LEU A 4 3.35 -7.54 14.47
N THR A 5 4.33 -7.99 13.70
CA THR A 5 4.27 -7.99 12.24
C THR A 5 3.61 -9.23 11.66
N LEU A 6 3.57 -10.34 12.42
CA LEU A 6 3.06 -11.62 11.96
C LEU A 6 1.59 -11.58 11.49
N PRO A 7 0.63 -10.95 12.22
CA PRO A 7 -0.74 -10.88 11.75
C PRO A 7 -0.89 -10.15 10.42
N THR A 8 -0.17 -9.03 10.24
CA THR A 8 -0.19 -8.28 8.98
C THR A 8 0.43 -9.09 7.85
N ALA A 9 1.56 -9.75 8.09
CA ALA A 9 2.22 -10.58 7.08
C ALA A 9 1.32 -11.74 6.62
N VAL A 10 0.70 -12.45 7.56
CA VAL A 10 -0.28 -13.52 7.24
C VAL A 10 -1.48 -12.93 6.50
N GLY A 11 -2.00 -11.78 6.95
CA GLY A 11 -3.06 -11.05 6.27
C GLY A 11 -2.71 -10.70 4.82
N THR A 12 -1.48 -10.21 4.57
CA THR A 12 -0.99 -9.89 3.23
C THR A 12 -0.96 -11.13 2.33
N VAL A 13 -0.48 -12.27 2.82
CA VAL A 13 -0.50 -13.53 2.07
C VAL A 13 -1.94 -13.94 1.73
N VAL A 14 -2.86 -13.87 2.69
CA VAL A 14 -4.28 -14.16 2.44
C VAL A 14 -4.86 -13.17 1.42
N GLY A 15 -4.54 -11.89 1.52
CA GLY A 15 -4.93 -10.86 0.56
C GLY A 15 -4.46 -11.17 -0.86
N ASN A 16 -3.21 -11.61 -1.02
CA ASN A 16 -2.66 -12.03 -2.31
C ASN A 16 -3.41 -13.23 -2.89
N LEU A 17 -3.73 -14.24 -2.06
CA LEU A 17 -4.50 -15.40 -2.49
C LEU A 17 -5.95 -15.03 -2.90
N ILE A 18 -6.57 -14.10 -2.19
CA ILE A 18 -7.88 -13.56 -2.53
C ILE A 18 -7.80 -12.83 -3.87
N THR A 19 -6.78 -11.99 -4.06
CA THR A 19 -6.60 -11.21 -5.29
C THR A 19 -6.41 -12.10 -6.51
N THR A 20 -5.67 -13.21 -6.41
CA THR A 20 -5.52 -14.19 -7.50
C THR A 20 -6.87 -14.76 -7.97
N LYS A 21 -7.85 -14.88 -7.08
CA LYS A 21 -9.21 -15.30 -7.47
C LYS A 21 -10.03 -14.14 -8.00
N LEU A 22 -9.91 -12.96 -7.39
CA LEU A 22 -10.66 -11.77 -7.77
C LEU A 22 -10.21 -11.20 -9.12
N SER A 23 -8.92 -11.27 -9.45
CA SER A 23 -8.37 -10.80 -10.73
C SER A 23 -8.89 -11.58 -11.95
N LYS A 24 -9.47 -12.78 -11.75
CA LYS A 24 -10.19 -13.50 -12.80
C LYS A 24 -11.55 -12.89 -13.14
N LYS A 25 -12.11 -12.08 -12.24
CA LYS A 25 -13.47 -11.52 -12.37
C LYS A 25 -13.47 -10.00 -12.46
N TYR A 26 -12.51 -9.36 -11.81
CA TYR A 26 -12.42 -7.91 -11.70
C TYR A 26 -11.10 -7.41 -12.25
N GLU A 27 -11.15 -6.30 -12.96
CA GLU A 27 -9.97 -5.60 -13.45
C GLU A 27 -9.10 -5.06 -12.31
N PRO A 28 -7.77 -5.00 -12.47
CA PRO A 28 -6.85 -4.49 -11.45
C PRO A 28 -7.20 -3.08 -10.99
N THR A 29 -7.63 -2.22 -11.91
CA THR A 29 -8.07 -0.85 -11.62
C THR A 29 -9.25 -0.78 -10.67
N LYS A 30 -10.24 -1.68 -10.81
CA LYS A 30 -11.39 -1.76 -9.91
C LYS A 30 -10.99 -2.20 -8.51
N LEU A 31 -10.06 -3.15 -8.42
CA LEU A 31 -9.52 -3.61 -7.13
C LEU A 31 -8.72 -2.51 -6.44
N LEU A 32 -7.91 -1.74 -7.18
CA LEU A 32 -7.16 -0.60 -6.63
C LEU A 32 -8.09 0.53 -6.17
N LYS A 33 -9.15 0.84 -6.93
CA LYS A 33 -10.18 1.81 -6.52
C LYS A 33 -10.90 1.34 -5.25
N PHE A 34 -11.21 0.03 -5.13
CA PHE A 34 -11.77 -0.54 -3.91
C PHE A 34 -10.83 -0.36 -2.70
N CYS A 35 -9.54 -0.59 -2.87
CA CYS A 35 -8.56 -0.38 -1.81
C CYS A 35 -8.51 1.09 -1.35
N GLY A 36 -8.80 2.05 -2.22
CA GLY A 36 -8.91 3.47 -1.87
C GLY A 36 -10.04 3.77 -0.89
N ILE A 37 -11.07 2.93 -0.80
CA ILE A 37 -12.17 3.03 0.17
C ILE A 37 -11.88 2.13 1.38
N TYR A 38 -11.45 0.91 1.11
CA TYR A 38 -11.17 -0.08 2.17
C TYR A 38 -10.08 0.39 3.14
N SER A 39 -8.98 0.96 2.62
CA SER A 39 -7.85 1.40 3.44
C SER A 39 -8.20 2.48 4.47
N PRO A 40 -8.94 3.56 4.10
CA PRO A 40 -9.43 4.52 5.08
C PRO A 40 -10.28 3.87 6.17
N VAL A 41 -11.24 3.05 5.79
CA VAL A 41 -12.16 2.39 6.74
C VAL A 41 -11.38 1.50 7.71
N ALA A 42 -10.50 0.63 7.20
CA ALA A 42 -9.68 -0.24 8.03
C ALA A 42 -8.74 0.55 8.95
N SER A 43 -8.14 1.63 8.46
CA SER A 43 -7.27 2.51 9.25
C SER A 43 -8.03 3.22 10.36
N PHE A 44 -9.21 3.76 10.09
CA PHE A 44 -10.03 4.44 11.09
C PHE A 44 -10.53 3.48 12.16
N VAL A 45 -10.94 2.26 11.79
CA VAL A 45 -11.36 1.24 12.75
C VAL A 45 -10.19 0.84 13.64
N LEU A 46 -9.03 0.56 13.07
CA LEU A 46 -7.83 0.19 13.82
C LEU A 46 -7.41 1.32 14.79
N PHE A 47 -7.37 2.55 14.29
CA PHE A 47 -7.04 3.71 15.11
C PHE A 47 -8.06 3.92 16.23
N GLY A 48 -9.35 3.77 15.93
CA GLY A 48 -10.43 3.92 16.90
C GLY A 48 -10.34 2.92 18.06
N ILE A 49 -10.01 1.66 17.76
CA ILE A 49 -9.77 0.63 18.78
C ILE A 49 -8.61 1.03 19.68
N CYS A 50 -7.47 1.37 19.10
CA CYS A 50 -6.29 1.79 19.87
C CYS A 50 -6.57 3.06 20.68
N PHE A 51 -7.37 4.00 20.14
CA PHE A 51 -7.76 5.21 20.86
C PHE A 51 -8.63 4.91 22.10
N VAL A 52 -9.60 4.02 21.95
CA VAL A 52 -10.45 3.59 23.09
C VAL A 52 -9.62 2.86 24.14
N GLU A 53 -8.76 1.93 23.73
CA GLU A 53 -7.85 1.22 24.63
C GLU A 53 -6.94 2.19 25.41
N ALA A 54 -6.36 3.17 24.71
CA ALA A 54 -5.52 4.18 25.35
C ALA A 54 -6.28 5.03 26.38
N LYS A 55 -7.54 5.41 26.07
CA LYS A 55 -8.39 6.17 27.01
C LYS A 55 -8.78 5.34 28.24
N MET A 56 -8.88 4.04 28.10
CA MET A 56 -9.10 3.10 29.21
C MET A 56 -7.83 2.79 30.00
N GLY A 57 -6.67 3.31 29.59
CA GLY A 57 -5.38 3.02 30.21
C GLY A 57 -4.88 1.59 29.91
N ILE A 58 -5.46 0.93 28.90
CA ILE A 58 -5.10 -0.43 28.50
C ILE A 58 -3.91 -0.34 27.55
N ARG A 59 -2.90 -1.17 27.78
CA ARG A 59 -1.75 -1.27 26.88
C ARG A 59 -2.13 -2.11 25.66
N PHE A 60 -1.84 -1.60 24.47
CA PHE A 60 -2.26 -2.15 23.17
C PHE A 60 -1.87 -3.61 22.92
N PHE A 61 -0.88 -4.12 23.61
CA PHE A 61 -0.30 -5.45 23.35
C PHE A 61 -0.29 -6.37 24.57
N GLU A 62 -1.08 -6.04 25.59
CA GLU A 62 -1.17 -6.80 26.84
C GLU A 62 -2.59 -7.33 27.06
N GLY A 63 -2.68 -8.59 27.50
CA GLY A 63 -3.93 -9.23 27.88
C GLY A 63 -4.87 -9.60 26.72
N TRP A 64 -6.12 -9.87 27.03
CA TRP A 64 -7.15 -10.32 26.08
C TRP A 64 -7.51 -9.28 25.03
N ASN A 65 -7.36 -7.99 25.34
CA ASN A 65 -7.67 -6.90 24.42
C ASN A 65 -6.71 -6.86 23.22
N SER A 66 -5.49 -7.37 23.39
CA SER A 66 -4.55 -7.49 22.27
C SER A 66 -5.08 -8.35 21.13
N ILE A 67 -6.00 -9.30 21.41
CA ILE A 67 -6.61 -10.16 20.38
C ILE A 67 -7.40 -9.31 19.37
N PHE A 68 -8.18 -8.32 19.86
CA PHE A 68 -8.91 -7.42 18.95
C PHE A 68 -7.96 -6.66 18.05
N PHE A 69 -6.89 -6.09 18.61
CA PHE A 69 -5.86 -5.42 17.82
C PHE A 69 -5.28 -6.34 16.74
N TYR A 70 -4.88 -7.56 17.08
CA TYR A 70 -4.30 -8.51 16.12
C TYR A 70 -5.29 -8.94 15.05
N VAL A 71 -6.55 -9.14 15.37
CA VAL A 71 -7.60 -9.48 14.39
C VAL A 71 -7.78 -8.32 13.39
N PHE A 72 -7.91 -7.09 13.87
CA PHE A 72 -8.06 -5.93 12.99
C PHE A 72 -6.79 -5.63 12.20
N TYR A 73 -5.63 -5.87 12.78
CA TYR A 73 -4.34 -5.72 12.10
C TYR A 73 -4.13 -6.79 11.02
N PHE A 74 -4.64 -7.99 11.22
CA PHE A 74 -4.73 -9.03 10.19
C PHE A 74 -5.66 -8.61 9.05
N ILE A 75 -6.86 -8.09 9.35
CA ILE A 75 -7.80 -7.56 8.34
C ILE A 75 -7.16 -6.44 7.55
N PHE A 76 -6.46 -5.53 8.20
CA PHE A 76 -5.69 -4.48 7.56
C PHE A 76 -4.63 -5.04 6.60
N GLY A 77 -3.92 -6.11 7.01
CA GLY A 77 -2.96 -6.83 6.18
C GLY A 77 -3.58 -7.42 4.91
N ILE A 78 -4.81 -7.94 4.98
CA ILE A 78 -5.54 -8.43 3.78
C ILE A 78 -5.64 -7.31 2.73
N GLY A 79 -5.99 -6.10 3.15
CA GLY A 79 -6.07 -4.95 2.26
C GLY A 79 -4.73 -4.60 1.60
N ILE A 80 -3.63 -4.71 2.35
CA ILE A 80 -2.27 -4.52 1.81
C ILE A 80 -2.00 -5.54 0.70
N GLY A 81 -2.27 -6.83 0.93
CA GLY A 81 -2.05 -7.87 -0.07
C GLY A 81 -2.89 -7.67 -1.34
N ILE A 82 -4.17 -7.32 -1.20
CA ILE A 82 -5.03 -7.01 -2.35
C ILE A 82 -4.42 -5.87 -3.17
N GLN A 83 -3.95 -4.82 -2.49
CA GLN A 83 -3.38 -3.65 -3.14
C GLN A 83 -2.06 -3.96 -3.86
N GLU A 84 -1.14 -4.68 -3.22
CA GLU A 84 0.18 -5.00 -3.78
C GLU A 84 0.07 -5.83 -5.06
N LEU A 85 -0.71 -6.89 -5.04
CA LEU A 85 -0.86 -7.75 -6.21
C LEU A 85 -1.66 -7.07 -7.32
N SER A 86 -2.72 -6.32 -6.98
CA SER A 86 -3.47 -5.54 -7.96
C SER A 86 -2.63 -4.46 -8.61
N LYS A 87 -1.70 -3.83 -7.84
CA LYS A 87 -0.75 -2.87 -8.39
C LYS A 87 0.20 -3.53 -9.39
N SER A 88 0.76 -4.70 -9.06
CA SER A 88 1.65 -5.42 -9.98
C SER A 88 0.95 -5.78 -11.29
N HIS A 89 -0.31 -6.20 -11.26
CA HIS A 89 -1.09 -6.45 -12.47
C HIS A 89 -1.37 -5.16 -13.25
N PHE A 90 -1.66 -4.06 -12.54
CA PHE A 90 -1.87 -2.76 -13.17
C PHE A 90 -0.59 -2.21 -13.82
N ASP A 91 0.58 -2.40 -13.20
CA ASP A 91 1.86 -1.95 -13.75
C ASP A 91 2.13 -2.61 -15.13
N VAL A 92 1.82 -3.91 -15.28
CA VAL A 92 1.94 -4.62 -16.57
C VAL A 92 0.99 -4.04 -17.61
N GLU A 93 -0.28 -3.83 -17.25
CA GLU A 93 -1.30 -3.23 -18.14
C GLU A 93 -0.92 -1.81 -18.55
N PHE A 94 -0.31 -1.05 -17.64
CA PHE A 94 0.16 0.30 -17.92
C PHE A 94 1.32 0.31 -18.92
N TYR A 95 2.21 -0.68 -18.89
CA TYR A 95 3.27 -0.82 -19.90
C TYR A 95 2.69 -1.15 -21.28
N ASP A 96 1.69 -2.01 -21.35
CA ASP A 96 0.99 -2.29 -22.60
C ASP A 96 0.30 -1.04 -23.15
N TYR A 97 -0.31 -0.23 -22.29
CA TYR A 97 -0.91 1.05 -22.67
C TYR A 97 0.13 2.04 -23.25
N LEU A 98 1.28 2.17 -22.61
CA LEU A 98 2.34 3.04 -23.11
C LEU A 98 2.90 2.55 -24.46
N GLU A 99 3.06 1.24 -24.64
CA GLU A 99 3.46 0.64 -25.93
C GLU A 99 2.43 0.97 -27.01
N TRP A 100 1.13 0.87 -26.69
CA TRP A 100 0.06 1.22 -27.62
C TRP A 100 0.09 2.69 -28.04
N GLN A 101 0.38 3.61 -27.11
CA GLN A 101 0.46 5.03 -27.40
C GLN A 101 1.73 5.46 -28.14
N THR A 102 2.87 4.87 -27.82
CA THR A 102 4.18 5.29 -28.33
C THR A 102 4.64 4.48 -29.54
N GLY A 103 4.04 3.32 -29.78
CA GLY A 103 4.48 2.38 -30.79
C GLY A 103 5.76 1.61 -30.42
N GLU A 104 6.38 1.91 -29.30
CA GLU A 104 7.65 1.30 -28.87
C GLU A 104 7.55 0.68 -27.47
N ARG A 105 8.12 -0.50 -27.31
CA ARG A 105 8.20 -1.17 -26.01
C ARG A 105 9.46 -0.75 -25.25
N ILE A 106 9.36 0.38 -24.54
CA ILE A 106 10.49 1.00 -23.84
C ILE A 106 10.43 0.68 -22.34
N GLU A 107 10.35 -0.60 -21.97
CA GLU A 107 10.22 -1.03 -20.57
C GLU A 107 11.34 -0.47 -19.66
N ALA A 108 12.57 -0.41 -20.17
CA ALA A 108 13.72 0.09 -19.41
C ALA A 108 13.56 1.58 -19.05
N ILE A 109 13.11 2.41 -19.97
CA ILE A 109 12.94 3.86 -19.75
C ILE A 109 11.70 4.12 -18.92
N GLN A 110 10.63 3.36 -19.12
CA GLN A 110 9.38 3.49 -18.39
C GLN A 110 9.53 3.21 -16.89
N GLY A 111 10.50 2.37 -16.49
CA GLY A 111 10.82 2.10 -15.09
C GLY A 111 11.69 3.16 -14.42
N ILE A 112 12.44 3.97 -15.18
CA ILE A 112 13.42 4.92 -14.64
C ILE A 112 12.72 6.07 -13.89
N VAL A 113 11.74 6.72 -14.51
CA VAL A 113 11.06 7.88 -13.90
C VAL A 113 10.27 7.49 -12.64
N PRO A 114 9.43 6.44 -12.65
CA PRO A 114 8.82 5.92 -11.43
C PRO A 114 9.84 5.51 -10.36
N GLY A 115 10.98 4.93 -10.78
CA GLY A 115 12.08 4.56 -9.89
C GLY A 115 12.69 5.77 -9.18
N TRP A 116 12.93 6.87 -9.89
CA TRP A 116 13.43 8.11 -9.29
C TRP A 116 12.42 8.73 -8.33
N ILE A 117 11.14 8.78 -8.72
CA ILE A 117 10.07 9.30 -7.86
C ILE A 117 9.97 8.44 -6.58
N ASN A 118 10.00 7.13 -6.72
CA ASN A 118 9.98 6.22 -5.57
C ASN A 118 11.19 6.44 -4.65
N SER A 119 12.39 6.60 -5.21
CA SER A 119 13.61 6.89 -4.43
C SER A 119 13.48 8.23 -3.70
N ALA A 120 13.01 9.28 -4.36
CA ALA A 120 12.77 10.57 -3.71
C ALA A 120 11.75 10.45 -2.56
N CYS A 121 10.66 9.71 -2.75
CA CYS A 121 9.68 9.45 -1.70
C CYS A 121 10.27 8.66 -0.51
N ILE A 122 11.15 7.69 -0.78
CA ILE A 122 11.87 6.94 0.26
C ILE A 122 12.77 7.88 1.08
N TYR A 123 13.55 8.72 0.42
CA TYR A 123 14.41 9.70 1.13
C TYR A 123 13.60 10.69 1.96
N LEU A 124 12.47 11.19 1.43
CA LEU A 124 11.58 12.08 2.18
C LEU A 124 10.99 11.37 3.41
N ARG A 125 10.57 10.11 3.25
CA ARG A 125 10.09 9.28 4.35
C ARG A 125 11.17 9.10 5.42
N ASP A 126 12.36 8.70 5.00
CA ASP A 126 13.46 8.39 5.92
C ASP A 126 13.94 9.65 6.67
N LEU A 127 13.76 10.83 6.08
CA LEU A 127 13.96 12.10 6.74
C LEU A 127 12.80 12.44 7.70
N ALA A 128 11.56 12.28 7.27
CA ALA A 128 10.37 12.68 8.03
C ALA A 128 10.11 11.79 9.25
N VAL A 129 10.37 10.48 9.17
CA VAL A 129 10.07 9.52 10.25
C VAL A 129 10.79 9.85 11.56
N PRO A 130 12.10 10.13 11.60
CA PRO A 130 12.78 10.52 12.84
C PRO A 130 12.21 11.80 13.46
N TYR A 131 11.89 12.81 12.64
CA TYR A 131 11.27 14.05 13.13
C TYR A 131 9.88 13.80 13.70
N MET A 132 9.09 12.97 13.05
CA MET A 132 7.76 12.58 13.53
C MET A 132 7.84 11.82 14.86
N ILE A 133 8.78 10.89 15.00
CA ILE A 133 9.00 10.12 16.22
C ILE A 133 9.40 11.07 17.37
N ALA A 134 10.31 12.02 17.09
CA ALA A 134 10.71 13.03 18.08
C ALA A 134 9.54 13.97 18.46
N TRP A 135 8.75 14.40 17.47
CA TRP A 135 7.54 15.22 17.71
C TRP A 135 6.49 14.47 18.55
N ALA A 136 6.32 13.17 18.34
CA ALA A 136 5.42 12.35 19.15
C ALA A 136 5.85 12.23 20.61
N GLY A 137 7.06 12.68 20.96
CA GLY A 137 7.57 12.63 22.33
C GLY A 137 8.37 11.36 22.63
N TYR A 138 8.83 10.66 21.59
CA TYR A 138 9.71 9.52 21.77
C TYR A 138 11.13 9.99 22.07
N LEU A 139 11.58 9.73 23.29
CA LEU A 139 12.98 9.98 23.69
C LEU A 139 13.76 8.67 23.56
N SER A 140 14.70 8.64 22.62
CA SER A 140 15.67 7.54 22.58
C SER A 140 16.60 7.69 23.80
N SER A 141 16.48 6.82 24.78
CA SER A 141 17.50 6.73 25.82
C SER A 141 18.73 6.07 25.22
N ALA A 142 19.91 6.65 25.48
CA ALA A 142 21.19 6.09 25.06
C ALA A 142 21.51 4.71 25.68
N GLU A 143 20.69 4.23 26.57
CA GLU A 143 20.85 2.98 27.33
C GLU A 143 19.83 1.91 26.93
N GLY A 144 19.90 1.45 25.72
CA GLY A 144 19.67 0.04 25.31
C GLY A 144 18.28 -0.57 25.35
N ASP A 145 17.32 -0.19 26.17
CA ASP A 145 16.01 -0.85 26.22
C ASP A 145 14.85 0.12 25.98
N LEU A 146 14.62 0.38 24.68
CA LEU A 146 13.60 1.31 24.19
C LEU A 146 12.19 0.99 24.69
N VAL A 147 11.84 -0.28 24.81
CA VAL A 147 10.52 -0.74 25.25
C VAL A 147 10.32 -0.43 26.73
N LYS A 148 11.32 -0.70 27.58
CA LYS A 148 11.23 -0.41 29.01
C LYS A 148 11.18 1.09 29.29
N THR A 149 11.97 1.89 28.55
CA THR A 149 11.97 3.36 28.71
C THR A 149 10.60 3.95 28.33
N MET A 150 10.00 3.47 27.25
CA MET A 150 8.65 3.90 26.85
C MET A 150 7.58 3.45 27.85
N GLN A 151 7.67 2.27 28.42
CA GLN A 151 6.70 1.75 29.39
C GLN A 151 6.66 2.52 30.71
N VAL A 152 7.78 3.16 31.07
CA VAL A 152 7.89 3.97 32.29
C VAL A 152 7.41 5.40 32.09
N GLN A 153 7.28 5.87 30.84
CA GLN A 153 6.79 7.24 30.55
C GLN A 153 5.29 7.34 30.75
N PRO A 154 4.78 8.35 31.50
CA PRO A 154 3.36 8.57 31.70
C PRO A 154 2.59 8.90 30.38
N THR A 155 3.31 9.30 29.35
CA THR A 155 2.80 9.66 28.02
C THR A 155 2.91 8.52 26.99
N TYR A 156 3.29 7.32 27.40
CA TYR A 156 3.53 6.18 26.51
C TYR A 156 2.38 5.91 25.51
N LEU A 157 1.15 5.81 26.04
CA LEU A 157 -0.03 5.53 25.21
C LEU A 157 -0.33 6.66 24.23
N ASP A 158 -0.15 7.92 24.65
CA ASP A 158 -0.33 9.10 23.79
C ASP A 158 0.72 9.14 22.67
N THR A 159 1.97 8.84 22.99
CA THR A 159 3.07 8.73 22.01
C THR A 159 2.79 7.63 20.98
N CYS A 160 2.37 6.45 21.43
CA CYS A 160 2.01 5.35 20.53
C CYS A 160 0.85 5.70 19.62
N LEU A 161 -0.20 6.38 20.15
CA LEU A 161 -1.33 6.85 19.35
C LEU A 161 -0.93 7.86 18.29
N LYS A 162 -0.06 8.80 18.62
CA LYS A 162 0.44 9.81 17.66
C LYS A 162 1.21 9.15 16.51
N ILE A 163 2.10 8.21 16.83
CA ILE A 163 2.88 7.47 15.84
C ILE A 163 1.94 6.65 14.96
N LEU A 164 1.04 5.87 15.56
CA LEU A 164 0.08 5.05 14.84
C LEU A 164 -0.83 5.89 13.96
N GLY A 165 -1.37 6.99 14.49
CA GLY A 165 -2.22 7.92 13.74
C GLY A 165 -1.52 8.50 12.52
N PHE A 166 -0.27 8.92 12.66
CA PHE A 166 0.51 9.43 11.54
C PHE A 166 0.75 8.38 10.46
N LEU A 167 1.14 7.16 10.84
CA LEU A 167 1.38 6.06 9.89
C LEU A 167 0.10 5.68 9.14
N LEU A 168 -1.02 5.52 9.86
CA LEU A 168 -2.31 5.19 9.26
C LEU A 168 -2.85 6.32 8.39
N PHE A 169 -2.68 7.58 8.81
CA PHE A 169 -3.06 8.74 8.01
C PHE A 169 -2.28 8.81 6.70
N GLY A 170 -0.96 8.66 6.73
CA GLY A 170 -0.11 8.65 5.55
C GLY A 170 -0.49 7.53 4.57
N TYR A 171 -0.70 6.32 5.08
CA TYR A 171 -1.16 5.19 4.28
C TYR A 171 -2.53 5.43 3.65
N THR A 172 -3.49 5.93 4.42
CA THR A 172 -4.84 6.28 3.98
C THR A 172 -4.81 7.34 2.89
N LEU A 173 -4.08 8.44 3.11
CA LEU A 173 -3.95 9.54 2.16
C LEU A 173 -3.38 9.05 0.82
N ALA A 174 -2.32 8.26 0.86
CA ALA A 174 -1.70 7.70 -0.34
C ALA A 174 -2.68 6.82 -1.15
N ASN A 175 -3.50 6.01 -0.48
CA ASN A 175 -4.48 5.15 -1.15
C ASN A 175 -5.67 5.92 -1.71
N VAL A 176 -6.16 6.93 -0.99
CA VAL A 176 -7.23 7.82 -1.49
C VAL A 176 -6.75 8.60 -2.72
N LEU A 177 -5.56 9.20 -2.66
CA LEU A 177 -4.98 9.91 -3.80
C LEU A 177 -4.80 9.00 -5.01
N LYS A 178 -4.28 7.78 -4.81
CA LYS A 178 -4.17 6.78 -5.87
C LYS A 178 -5.52 6.46 -6.50
N ALA A 179 -6.55 6.22 -5.69
CA ALA A 179 -7.90 5.92 -6.19
C ALA A 179 -8.50 7.10 -6.97
N ILE A 180 -8.27 8.34 -6.52
CA ILE A 180 -8.70 9.56 -7.24
C ILE A 180 -7.98 9.66 -8.59
N ILE A 181 -6.65 9.51 -8.62
CA ILE A 181 -5.86 9.57 -9.85
C ILE A 181 -6.33 8.50 -10.84
N LEU A 182 -6.51 7.25 -10.39
CA LEU A 182 -7.02 6.17 -11.23
C LEU A 182 -8.43 6.44 -11.75
N LYS A 183 -9.27 7.14 -10.99
CA LYS A 183 -10.61 7.50 -11.42
C LYS A 183 -10.62 8.64 -12.43
N THR A 184 -9.72 9.61 -12.31
CA THR A 184 -9.72 10.84 -13.12
C THR A 184 -8.84 10.75 -14.37
N SER A 185 -7.74 9.99 -14.30
CA SER A 185 -6.71 10.00 -15.33
C SER A 185 -6.59 8.68 -16.11
N TYR A 186 -7.21 7.61 -15.63
CA TYR A 186 -7.16 6.31 -16.28
C TYR A 186 -8.54 5.91 -16.80
N ASP A 187 -8.74 6.00 -18.13
CA ASP A 187 -10.02 5.77 -18.81
C ASP A 187 -9.98 4.51 -19.71
N ILE A 188 -9.08 3.57 -19.41
CA ILE A 188 -8.93 2.34 -20.19
C ILE A 188 -9.64 1.19 -19.47
N GLU A 189 -10.96 1.15 -19.67
CA GLU A 189 -11.81 0.09 -19.14
C GLU A 189 -12.76 -0.42 -20.26
N GLY A 190 -13.17 -1.69 -20.17
CA GLY A 190 -14.15 -2.28 -21.08
C GLY A 190 -13.73 -2.30 -22.54
N GLU A 191 -14.56 -1.75 -23.45
CA GLU A 191 -14.36 -1.78 -24.90
C GLU A 191 -13.04 -1.13 -25.35
N LYS A 192 -12.65 -0.01 -24.73
CA LYS A 192 -11.35 0.65 -25.04
C LYS A 192 -10.16 -0.27 -24.74
N LYS A 193 -10.25 -1.06 -23.70
CA LYS A 193 -9.20 -2.00 -23.34
C LYS A 193 -9.09 -3.14 -24.36
N GLU A 194 -10.23 -3.66 -24.82
CA GLU A 194 -10.26 -4.68 -25.86
C GLU A 194 -9.75 -4.15 -27.19
N GLN A 195 -10.06 -2.90 -27.52
CA GLN A 195 -9.54 -2.22 -28.69
C GLN A 195 -8.02 -2.07 -28.61
N MET A 196 -7.50 -1.57 -27.48
CA MET A 196 -6.06 -1.44 -27.21
C MET A 196 -5.33 -2.77 -27.44
N TYR A 197 -5.83 -3.88 -26.87
CA TYR A 197 -5.16 -5.18 -27.04
C TYR A 197 -5.23 -5.71 -28.47
N ARG A 198 -6.29 -5.44 -29.23
CA ARG A 198 -6.36 -5.81 -30.67
C ARG A 198 -5.33 -5.04 -31.49
N GLU A 199 -5.32 -3.71 -31.37
CA GLU A 199 -4.37 -2.86 -32.09
C GLU A 199 -2.93 -3.16 -31.70
N LEU A 200 -2.69 -3.47 -30.43
CA LEU A 200 -1.36 -3.86 -29.94
C LEU A 200 -0.89 -5.20 -30.52
N ALA A 201 -1.81 -6.15 -30.67
CA ALA A 201 -1.50 -7.45 -31.30
C ALA A 201 -1.14 -7.26 -32.77
N GLU A 202 -1.86 -6.41 -33.50
CA GLU A 202 -1.57 -6.08 -34.91
C GLU A 202 -0.20 -5.40 -35.04
N MET A 203 0.09 -4.39 -34.22
CA MET A 203 1.40 -3.71 -34.24
C MET A 203 2.56 -4.65 -33.91
N ARG A 204 2.38 -5.59 -32.97
CA ARG A 204 3.41 -6.58 -32.63
C ARG A 204 3.63 -7.58 -33.77
N GLU A 205 2.59 -7.97 -34.50
CA GLU A 205 2.68 -8.87 -35.65
C GLU A 205 3.38 -8.21 -36.84
N GLU A 206 3.08 -6.94 -37.13
CA GLU A 206 3.75 -6.17 -38.16
C GLU A 206 5.25 -6.03 -37.88
N ARG A 207 5.62 -5.67 -36.68
CA ARG A 207 7.01 -5.56 -36.21
C ARG A 207 7.76 -6.89 -36.31
N HIS A 208 7.08 -8.00 -36.02
CA HIS A 208 7.66 -9.33 -36.20
C HIS A 208 7.93 -9.65 -37.66
N LYS A 209 7.04 -9.24 -38.56
CA LYS A 209 7.23 -9.43 -40.01
C LYS A 209 8.39 -8.57 -40.54
N GLU A 210 8.50 -7.32 -40.11
CA GLU A 210 9.62 -6.44 -40.49
C GLU A 210 10.97 -6.97 -39.99
N ASN A 211 11.06 -7.41 -38.74
CA ASN A 211 12.30 -7.97 -38.21
C ASN A 211 12.68 -9.32 -38.83
N ALA A 212 11.74 -10.08 -39.37
CA ALA A 212 12.01 -11.33 -40.08
C ALA A 212 12.43 -11.11 -41.55
N ALA A 213 12.21 -9.90 -42.09
CA ALA A 213 12.57 -9.51 -43.45
C ALA A 213 13.96 -8.83 -43.54
N LEU A 214 14.58 -8.51 -42.41
CA LEU A 214 15.95 -7.99 -42.26
C LEU A 214 16.94 -9.10 -42.03
#